data_7fe580cbc290d2c3a08a54f9def8ae76
#
_entry.id   7fe580cbc290d2c3a08a54f9def8ae76
#
_cell.length_a   1.000
_cell.length_b   1.000
_cell.length_c   1.000
_cell.angle_alpha   90.00
_cell.angle_beta   90.00
_cell.angle_gamma   90.00
#
_symmetry.space_group_name_H-M   'P 1'
#
loop_
_entity.id
_entity.type
_entity.pdbx_description
1 polymer ?
#
loop_
_entity_poly.entity_id
_entity_poly.type
_entity_poly.pdbx_seq_one_letter_code
_entity_poly.pdbx_strand_id
1 'polypeptide(L)'
;LLKNMLAPEVFPFLKKLKENNTREWFKEHKAEHDEARNAVVHLSSQLFESLNNENQLDKHKVFRIYRDVRFSKNKTPYKIHFGISFHRQKPAFRGGYYLHIEPGASFLGVGFWGPNKDDLFRIRKEIEMDHECFSQMVNQAELLEHWGAMQGEQLKTAPKGFEKDSPGIKHLRFKQFIFIIFEIVI
;
A
#
# COMPACT_ATOMS: atom_id res chain seq x y z
N LEU A 1 -11.95 3.57 -15.33
CA LEU A 1 -10.79 3.37 -16.24
C LEU A 1 -10.04 2.05 -15.98
N LEU A 2 -10.07 1.47 -14.78
CA LEU A 2 -9.38 0.21 -14.45
C LEU A 2 -10.18 -1.06 -14.80
N LYS A 3 -11.48 -0.93 -15.09
CA LYS A 3 -12.44 -2.03 -15.23
C LYS A 3 -12.13 -3.07 -16.33
N ASN A 4 -11.13 -2.88 -17.16
CA ASN A 4 -10.73 -3.82 -18.22
C ASN A 4 -9.18 -3.96 -18.32
N MET A 5 -8.44 -3.49 -17.35
CA MET A 5 -6.98 -3.56 -17.39
C MET A 5 -6.41 -4.85 -16.77
N LEU A 6 -7.17 -5.46 -15.86
CA LEU A 6 -6.76 -6.72 -15.25
C LEU A 6 -7.29 -7.89 -16.06
N ALA A 7 -6.41 -8.80 -16.42
CA ALA A 7 -6.78 -9.99 -17.17
C ALA A 7 -7.76 -10.88 -16.38
N PRO A 8 -8.74 -11.48 -17.05
CA PRO A 8 -9.85 -12.17 -16.42
C PRO A 8 -9.47 -13.38 -15.58
N GLU A 9 -8.30 -14.00 -15.81
CA GLU A 9 -7.81 -15.18 -15.09
C GLU A 9 -7.34 -14.90 -13.66
N VAL A 10 -7.00 -13.63 -13.32
CA VAL A 10 -6.38 -13.28 -12.03
C VAL A 10 -7.30 -13.56 -10.85
N PHE A 11 -8.54 -13.10 -10.90
CA PHE A 11 -9.49 -13.32 -9.80
C PHE A 11 -9.94 -14.78 -9.64
N PRO A 12 -10.25 -15.52 -10.71
CA PRO A 12 -10.53 -16.95 -10.61
C PRO A 12 -9.39 -17.75 -9.97
N PHE A 13 -8.14 -17.49 -10.36
CA PHE A 13 -6.98 -18.12 -9.71
C PHE A 13 -6.92 -17.81 -8.21
N LEU A 14 -7.04 -16.54 -7.81
CA LEU A 14 -7.00 -16.14 -6.39
C LEU A 14 -8.15 -16.76 -5.57
N LYS A 15 -9.35 -16.90 -6.14
CA LYS A 15 -10.47 -17.58 -5.50
C LYS A 15 -10.17 -19.06 -5.26
N LYS A 16 -9.69 -19.77 -6.28
CA LYS A 16 -9.29 -21.18 -6.16
C LYS A 16 -8.18 -21.36 -5.12
N LEU A 17 -7.18 -20.47 -5.12
CA LEU A 17 -6.08 -20.49 -4.15
C LEU A 17 -6.57 -20.24 -2.72
N LYS A 18 -7.57 -19.39 -2.51
CA LYS A 18 -8.16 -19.15 -1.20
C LYS A 18 -8.79 -20.41 -0.60
N GLU A 19 -9.44 -21.19 -1.44
CA GLU A 19 -10.12 -22.44 -1.05
C GLU A 19 -9.15 -23.61 -0.85
N ASN A 20 -8.00 -23.60 -1.56
CA ASN A 20 -7.06 -24.72 -1.67
C ASN A 20 -5.61 -24.30 -1.31
N ASN A 21 -5.41 -23.55 -0.23
CA ASN A 21 -4.12 -22.93 0.09
C ASN A 21 -3.12 -23.92 0.70
N THR A 22 -2.70 -24.92 -0.10
CA THR A 22 -1.68 -25.92 0.23
C THR A 22 -0.54 -25.92 -0.79
N ARG A 23 0.59 -26.54 -0.44
CA ARG A 23 1.75 -26.63 -1.35
C ARG A 23 1.52 -27.58 -2.49
N GLU A 24 0.79 -28.67 -2.23
CA GLU A 24 0.43 -29.71 -3.19
C GLU A 24 -0.45 -29.11 -4.28
N TRP A 25 -1.55 -28.48 -3.90
CA TRP A 25 -2.44 -27.82 -4.85
C TRP A 25 -1.74 -26.76 -5.69
N PHE A 26 -0.93 -25.91 -5.04
CA PHE A 26 -0.20 -24.84 -5.74
C PHE A 26 0.80 -25.41 -6.77
N LYS A 27 1.43 -26.52 -6.45
CA LYS A 27 2.36 -27.19 -7.39
C LYS A 27 1.63 -27.67 -8.65
N GLU A 28 0.43 -28.22 -8.49
CA GLU A 28 -0.40 -28.69 -9.60
C GLU A 28 -0.95 -27.54 -10.46
N HIS A 29 -1.22 -26.38 -9.83
CA HIS A 29 -1.79 -25.20 -10.49
C HIS A 29 -0.73 -24.09 -10.74
N LYS A 30 0.54 -24.47 -10.81
CA LYS A 30 1.65 -23.53 -11.00
C LYS A 30 1.54 -22.75 -12.32
N ALA A 31 1.05 -23.36 -13.36
CA ALA A 31 0.84 -22.73 -14.67
C ALA A 31 -0.22 -21.61 -14.58
N GLU A 32 -1.36 -21.86 -13.90
CA GLU A 32 -2.40 -20.84 -13.68
C GLU A 32 -1.86 -19.66 -12.84
N HIS A 33 -1.03 -19.96 -11.83
CA HIS A 33 -0.35 -18.90 -11.08
C HIS A 33 0.55 -18.04 -11.96
N ASP A 34 1.35 -18.66 -12.81
CA ASP A 34 2.32 -17.96 -13.63
C ASP A 34 1.63 -17.09 -14.67
N GLU A 35 0.53 -17.57 -15.26
CA GLU A 35 -0.33 -16.79 -16.15
C GLU A 35 -0.93 -15.57 -15.43
N ALA A 36 -1.61 -15.78 -14.30
CA ALA A 36 -2.18 -14.70 -13.49
C ALA A 36 -1.10 -13.68 -13.02
N ARG A 37 0.07 -14.18 -12.62
CA ARG A 37 1.18 -13.33 -12.23
C ARG A 37 1.73 -12.50 -13.39
N ASN A 38 1.85 -13.08 -14.58
CA ASN A 38 2.32 -12.36 -15.76
C ASN A 38 1.35 -11.24 -16.15
N ALA A 39 0.04 -11.47 -16.06
CA ALA A 39 -0.98 -10.45 -16.25
C ALA A 39 -0.83 -9.29 -15.25
N VAL A 40 -0.59 -9.60 -13.97
CA VAL A 40 -0.35 -8.58 -12.93
C VAL A 40 0.97 -7.82 -13.18
N VAL A 41 2.01 -8.47 -13.66
CA VAL A 41 3.28 -7.82 -14.04
C VAL A 41 3.06 -6.87 -15.21
N HIS A 42 2.31 -7.28 -16.22
CA HIS A 42 1.98 -6.43 -17.37
C HIS A 42 1.19 -5.18 -16.92
N LEU A 43 0.13 -5.35 -16.13
CA LEU A 43 -0.61 -4.25 -15.52
C LEU A 43 0.31 -3.31 -14.73
N SER A 44 1.23 -3.88 -13.92
CA SER A 44 2.19 -3.11 -13.15
C SER A 44 3.08 -2.22 -14.01
N SER A 45 3.53 -2.72 -15.17
CA SER A 45 4.35 -1.95 -16.11
C SER A 45 3.56 -0.83 -16.77
N GLN A 46 2.32 -1.10 -17.21
CA GLN A 46 1.45 -0.08 -17.79
C GLN A 46 1.13 1.05 -16.80
N LEU A 47 0.81 0.69 -15.56
CA LEU A 47 0.56 1.67 -14.51
C LEU A 47 1.83 2.47 -14.15
N PHE A 48 2.99 1.84 -14.14
CA PHE A 48 4.26 2.52 -13.89
C PHE A 48 4.54 3.57 -14.97
N GLU A 49 4.40 3.23 -16.23
CA GLU A 49 4.59 4.17 -17.35
C GLU A 49 3.61 5.34 -17.27
N SER A 50 2.31 5.05 -17.04
CA SER A 50 1.29 6.09 -16.92
C SER A 50 1.54 7.03 -15.73
N LEU A 51 1.85 6.48 -14.55
CA LEU A 51 2.09 7.25 -13.33
C LEU A 51 3.40 8.04 -13.39
N ASN A 52 4.43 7.51 -14.06
CA ASN A 52 5.76 8.12 -14.05
C ASN A 52 5.83 9.45 -14.79
N ASN A 53 4.91 9.70 -15.71
CA ASN A 53 4.84 10.97 -16.45
C ASN A 53 4.70 12.19 -15.51
N GLU A 54 4.05 12.02 -14.36
CA GLU A 54 3.76 13.12 -13.42
C GLU A 54 4.36 12.92 -12.03
N ASN A 55 4.72 11.68 -11.66
CA ASN A 55 4.99 11.34 -10.27
C ASN A 55 6.45 11.00 -9.95
N GLN A 56 7.35 11.04 -10.92
CA GLN A 56 8.79 10.75 -10.77
C GLN A 56 9.03 9.45 -10.00
N LEU A 57 8.55 8.34 -10.58
CA LEU A 57 8.76 7.02 -10.01
C LEU A 57 10.16 6.49 -10.33
N ASP A 58 10.77 5.80 -9.36
CA ASP A 58 12.06 5.12 -9.50
C ASP A 58 11.87 3.68 -9.98
N LYS A 59 10.93 2.98 -9.36
CA LYS A 59 10.69 1.56 -9.63
C LYS A 59 9.31 1.12 -9.19
N HIS A 60 8.89 -0.01 -9.75
CA HIS A 60 7.72 -0.75 -9.28
C HIS A 60 8.11 -2.19 -8.94
N LYS A 61 7.28 -2.86 -8.15
CA LYS A 61 7.52 -4.24 -7.72
C LYS A 61 6.22 -4.98 -7.51
N VAL A 62 6.04 -6.10 -8.19
CA VAL A 62 5.03 -7.11 -7.87
C VAL A 62 5.57 -8.03 -6.79
N PHE A 63 4.89 -8.11 -5.65
CA PHE A 63 5.32 -8.95 -4.55
C PHE A 63 5.09 -10.43 -4.85
N ARG A 64 5.96 -11.26 -4.30
CA ARG A 64 5.81 -12.72 -4.36
C ARG A 64 4.56 -13.16 -3.59
N ILE A 65 3.90 -14.20 -4.09
CA ILE A 65 2.70 -14.77 -3.48
C ILE A 65 3.01 -15.57 -2.20
N TYR A 66 4.22 -16.07 -2.06
CA TYR A 66 4.68 -16.83 -0.89
C TYR A 66 4.65 -16.00 0.38
N ARG A 67 4.16 -16.60 1.47
CA ARG A 67 4.17 -16.00 2.81
C ARG A 67 5.43 -16.41 3.59
N ASP A 68 5.93 -15.51 4.43
CA ASP A 68 6.85 -15.88 5.48
C ASP A 68 6.03 -16.26 6.72
N VAL A 69 5.93 -17.56 6.97
CA VAL A 69 5.07 -18.11 8.02
C VAL A 69 5.85 -18.48 9.29
N ARG A 70 7.16 -18.19 9.37
CA ARG A 70 8.01 -18.58 10.49
C ARG A 70 7.45 -18.14 11.84
N PHE A 71 7.03 -16.88 11.94
CA PHE A 71 6.50 -16.26 13.15
C PHE A 71 4.98 -16.02 13.11
N SER A 72 4.29 -16.49 12.08
CA SER A 72 2.84 -16.31 11.93
C SER A 72 2.07 -17.43 12.62
N LYS A 73 0.98 -17.09 13.30
CA LYS A 73 0.00 -18.07 13.80
C LYS A 73 -0.73 -18.76 12.63
N ASN A 74 -1.03 -18.02 11.58
CA ASN A 74 -1.60 -18.59 10.36
C ASN A 74 -0.48 -19.17 9.50
N LYS A 75 -0.53 -20.48 9.25
CA LYS A 75 0.48 -21.25 8.53
C LYS A 75 0.17 -21.48 7.06
N THR A 76 -0.92 -20.89 6.50
CA THR A 76 -1.18 -20.99 5.05
C THR A 76 0.02 -20.44 4.26
N PRO A 77 0.54 -21.20 3.28
CA PRO A 77 1.82 -20.88 2.65
C PRO A 77 1.75 -19.73 1.65
N TYR A 78 0.57 -19.38 1.14
CA TYR A 78 0.40 -18.38 0.09
C TYR A 78 -0.50 -17.23 0.52
N LYS A 79 -0.26 -16.05 -0.05
CA LYS A 79 -1.17 -14.92 -0.01
C LYS A 79 -2.33 -15.19 -0.98
N ILE A 80 -3.50 -14.70 -0.67
CA ILE A 80 -4.70 -14.78 -1.51
C ILE A 80 -4.92 -13.50 -2.34
N HIS A 81 -3.85 -12.75 -2.52
CA HIS A 81 -3.83 -11.47 -3.23
C HIS A 81 -2.50 -11.26 -3.96
N PHE A 82 -2.49 -10.43 -4.98
CA PHE A 82 -1.28 -9.80 -5.49
C PHE A 82 -1.15 -8.38 -4.95
N GLY A 83 0.08 -7.98 -4.66
CA GLY A 83 0.40 -6.61 -4.26
C GLY A 83 1.43 -6.02 -5.21
N ILE A 84 1.23 -4.76 -5.58
CA ILE A 84 2.14 -3.99 -6.41
C ILE A 84 2.52 -2.72 -5.66
N SER A 85 3.81 -2.40 -5.56
CA SER A 85 4.28 -1.13 -5.03
C SER A 85 4.97 -0.30 -6.11
N PHE A 86 4.73 1.00 -6.09
CA PHE A 86 5.38 1.99 -6.93
C PHE A 86 6.11 2.97 -6.02
N HIS A 87 7.42 3.08 -6.20
CA HIS A 87 8.28 3.89 -5.34
C HIS A 87 8.66 5.19 -6.04
N ARG A 88 8.57 6.30 -5.33
CA ARG A 88 9.02 7.60 -5.82
C ARG A 88 10.54 7.71 -5.76
N GLN A 89 11.11 8.55 -6.61
CA GLN A 89 12.56 8.74 -6.78
C GLN A 89 13.19 9.36 -5.54
N LYS A 90 14.08 8.60 -4.90
CA LYS A 90 14.87 9.07 -3.76
C LYS A 90 16.15 9.78 -4.23
N PRO A 91 16.68 10.72 -3.46
CA PRO A 91 16.27 11.19 -2.12
C PRO A 91 15.19 12.29 -2.15
N ALA A 92 14.86 12.85 -3.31
CA ALA A 92 13.97 14.00 -3.45
C ALA A 92 12.55 13.68 -2.94
N PHE A 93 12.05 12.48 -3.23
CA PHE A 93 10.70 12.07 -2.85
C PHE A 93 10.69 10.85 -1.93
N ARG A 94 9.65 10.78 -1.10
CA ARG A 94 9.36 9.67 -0.20
C ARG A 94 7.97 9.11 -0.45
N GLY A 95 7.73 7.91 0.10
CA GLY A 95 6.44 7.24 -0.07
C GLY A 95 6.27 6.63 -1.45
N GLY A 96 5.02 6.47 -1.87
CA GLY A 96 4.65 5.86 -3.15
C GLY A 96 3.20 5.40 -3.17
N TYR A 97 2.91 4.48 -4.09
CA TYR A 97 1.59 3.92 -4.30
C TYR A 97 1.63 2.41 -4.07
N TYR A 98 0.51 1.85 -3.64
CA TYR A 98 0.35 0.42 -3.45
C TYR A 98 -1.02 -0.02 -3.98
N LEU A 99 -1.01 -0.98 -4.90
CA LEU A 99 -2.22 -1.62 -5.41
C LEU A 99 -2.35 -3.03 -4.83
N HIS A 100 -3.46 -3.30 -4.17
CA HIS A 100 -3.85 -4.60 -3.65
C HIS A 100 -4.94 -5.20 -4.54
N ILE A 101 -4.68 -6.39 -5.05
CA ILE A 101 -5.58 -7.11 -5.94
C ILE A 101 -6.05 -8.37 -5.23
N GLU A 102 -7.25 -8.34 -4.68
CA GLU A 102 -7.90 -9.45 -3.98
C GLU A 102 -9.39 -9.49 -4.32
N PRO A 103 -9.96 -10.67 -4.61
CA PRO A 103 -11.39 -10.77 -4.89
C PRO A 103 -12.26 -10.22 -3.75
N GLY A 104 -13.00 -9.14 -4.01
CA GLY A 104 -13.89 -8.49 -3.03
C GLY A 104 -13.20 -7.64 -1.96
N ALA A 105 -11.86 -7.47 -2.04
CA ALA A 105 -11.11 -6.68 -1.07
C ALA A 105 -9.94 -5.91 -1.72
N SER A 106 -10.07 -5.56 -3.01
CA SER A 106 -9.05 -4.77 -3.70
C SER A 106 -9.05 -3.33 -3.20
N PHE A 107 -7.85 -2.75 -3.07
CA PHE A 107 -7.70 -1.36 -2.65
C PHE A 107 -6.47 -0.69 -3.27
N LEU A 108 -6.50 0.62 -3.33
CA LEU A 108 -5.38 1.48 -3.67
C LEU A 108 -4.94 2.28 -2.45
N GLY A 109 -3.66 2.25 -2.14
CA GLY A 109 -3.05 3.03 -1.08
C GLY A 109 -2.04 4.04 -1.63
N VAL A 110 -1.97 5.22 -1.04
CA VAL A 110 -0.98 6.24 -1.33
C VAL A 110 -0.41 6.81 -0.05
N GLY A 111 0.87 7.18 -0.06
CA GLY A 111 1.51 7.82 1.08
C GLY A 111 2.82 7.16 1.50
N PHE A 112 3.16 7.26 2.78
CA PHE A 112 4.41 6.76 3.32
C PHE A 112 4.13 5.65 4.35
N TRP A 113 4.12 4.41 3.88
CA TRP A 113 3.77 3.23 4.68
C TRP A 113 4.81 2.88 5.74
N GLY A 114 6.08 2.98 5.46
CA GLY A 114 7.16 2.59 6.36
C GLY A 114 8.30 3.59 6.38
N PRO A 115 8.09 4.82 6.92
CA PRO A 115 9.19 5.75 7.12
C PRO A 115 10.23 5.15 8.08
N ASN A 116 11.51 5.30 7.75
CA ASN A 116 12.57 5.00 8.69
C ASN A 116 12.57 6.01 9.85
N LYS A 117 13.43 5.82 10.85
CA LYS A 117 13.47 6.69 12.03
C LYS A 117 13.74 8.15 11.68
N ASP A 118 14.64 8.40 10.75
CA ASP A 118 15.06 9.76 10.37
C ASP A 118 13.97 10.45 9.55
N ASP A 119 13.36 9.76 8.59
CA ASP A 119 12.24 10.28 7.83
C ASP A 119 11.04 10.57 8.75
N LEU A 120 10.73 9.66 9.68
CA LEU A 120 9.64 9.84 10.63
C LEU A 120 9.90 11.02 11.58
N PHE A 121 11.14 11.19 12.04
CA PHE A 121 11.54 12.32 12.87
C PHE A 121 11.40 13.66 12.11
N ARG A 122 11.85 13.72 10.87
CA ARG A 122 11.72 14.92 10.01
C ARG A 122 10.25 15.28 9.80
N ILE A 123 9.40 14.32 9.43
CA ILE A 123 7.96 14.56 9.26
C ILE A 123 7.34 15.12 10.54
N ARG A 124 7.71 14.54 11.68
CA ARG A 124 7.21 15.03 12.97
C ARG A 124 7.69 16.44 13.31
N LYS A 125 8.91 16.79 12.95
CA LYS A 125 9.43 18.16 13.14
C LYS A 125 8.68 19.16 12.25
N GLU A 126 8.36 18.83 11.02
CA GLU A 126 7.52 19.67 10.15
C GLU A 126 6.11 19.85 10.75
N ILE A 127 5.50 18.75 11.24
CA ILE A 127 4.19 18.83 11.90
C ILE A 127 4.24 19.68 13.18
N GLU A 128 5.31 19.59 13.97
CA GLU A 128 5.51 20.38 15.19
C GLU A 128 5.64 21.87 14.87
N MET A 129 6.38 22.20 13.79
CA MET A 129 6.60 23.58 13.35
C MET A 129 5.32 24.25 12.84
N ASP A 130 4.51 23.53 12.07
CA ASP A 130 3.28 24.05 11.48
C ASP A 130 2.18 22.96 11.43
N HIS A 131 1.62 22.69 12.61
CA HIS A 131 0.56 21.69 12.74
C HIS A 131 -0.75 22.11 12.07
N GLU A 132 -1.00 23.42 11.94
CA GLU A 132 -2.22 23.95 11.31
C GLU A 132 -2.17 23.70 9.81
N CYS A 133 -1.07 24.04 9.14
CA CYS A 133 -0.86 23.78 7.72
C CYS A 133 -0.95 22.27 7.43
N PHE A 134 -0.29 21.43 8.23
CA PHE A 134 -0.38 19.97 8.06
C PHE A 134 -1.83 19.47 8.24
N SER A 135 -2.53 19.97 9.27
CA SER A 135 -3.93 19.60 9.53
C SER A 135 -4.85 20.04 8.38
N GLN A 136 -4.69 21.25 7.87
CA GLN A 136 -5.44 21.73 6.71
C GLN A 136 -5.18 20.88 5.47
N MET A 137 -3.92 20.54 5.20
CA MET A 137 -3.52 19.72 4.06
C MET A 137 -4.18 18.34 4.08
N VAL A 138 -4.12 17.62 5.21
CA VAL A 138 -4.67 16.26 5.31
C VAL A 138 -6.19 16.21 5.45
N ASN A 139 -6.84 17.35 5.68
CA ASN A 139 -8.29 17.49 5.80
C ASN A 139 -8.90 18.31 4.64
N GLN A 140 -8.19 18.52 3.54
CA GLN A 140 -8.76 19.17 2.35
C GLN A 140 -10.00 18.39 1.87
N ALA A 141 -11.07 19.10 1.53
CA ALA A 141 -12.35 18.50 1.17
C ALA A 141 -12.21 17.52 0.00
N GLU A 142 -11.48 17.89 -1.04
CA GLU A 142 -11.23 17.04 -2.21
C GLU A 142 -10.45 15.77 -1.84
N LEU A 143 -9.45 15.89 -0.95
CA LEU A 143 -8.68 14.74 -0.47
C LEU A 143 -9.56 13.77 0.33
N LEU A 144 -10.40 14.33 1.23
CA LEU A 144 -11.31 13.53 2.05
C LEU A 144 -12.41 12.86 1.22
N GLU A 145 -12.94 13.54 0.21
CA GLU A 145 -13.97 13.00 -0.68
C GLU A 145 -13.45 11.80 -1.46
N HIS A 146 -12.22 11.88 -1.99
CA HIS A 146 -11.67 10.82 -2.84
C HIS A 146 -10.94 9.71 -2.07
N TRP A 147 -10.26 10.05 -0.97
CA TRP A 147 -9.35 9.15 -0.27
C TRP A 147 -9.77 8.83 1.17
N GLY A 148 -10.76 9.55 1.69
CA GLY A 148 -11.11 9.45 3.11
C GLY A 148 -10.05 10.07 4.01
N ALA A 149 -10.15 9.80 5.31
CA ALA A 149 -9.21 10.32 6.30
C ALA A 149 -7.84 9.61 6.23
N MET A 150 -6.78 10.35 6.58
CA MET A 150 -5.44 9.79 6.74
C MET A 150 -5.43 8.65 7.75
N GLN A 151 -4.77 7.56 7.41
CA GLN A 151 -4.69 6.33 8.18
C GLN A 151 -3.23 6.00 8.54
N GLY A 152 -3.05 5.07 9.47
CA GLY A 152 -1.77 4.55 9.88
C GLY A 152 -1.76 4.12 11.34
N GLU A 153 -0.80 3.28 11.71
CA GLU A 153 -0.57 2.94 13.10
C GLU A 153 -0.17 4.18 13.91
N GLN A 154 -0.65 4.24 15.15
CA GLN A 154 -0.35 5.35 16.05
C GLN A 154 0.31 4.86 17.34
N LEU A 155 1.17 5.70 17.91
CA LEU A 155 1.67 5.54 19.26
C LEU A 155 0.56 5.84 20.27
N LYS A 156 0.55 5.11 21.37
CA LYS A 156 -0.38 5.38 22.49
C LYS A 156 -0.03 6.66 23.25
N THR A 157 1.25 7.04 23.25
CA THR A 157 1.80 8.21 23.94
C THR A 157 2.49 9.14 22.95
N ALA A 158 2.90 10.31 23.42
CA ALA A 158 3.73 11.22 22.64
C ALA A 158 5.02 10.52 22.17
N PRO A 159 5.49 10.79 20.94
CA PRO A 159 6.79 10.31 20.49
C PRO A 159 7.92 10.89 21.34
N LYS A 160 9.03 10.15 21.46
CA LYS A 160 10.21 10.65 22.16
C LYS A 160 10.71 11.96 21.53
N GLY A 161 10.91 13.00 22.38
CA GLY A 161 11.37 14.32 21.97
C GLY A 161 10.26 15.27 21.51
N PHE A 162 8.99 14.92 21.78
CA PHE A 162 7.82 15.76 21.51
C PHE A 162 6.95 15.89 22.74
N GLU A 163 6.40 17.09 22.97
CA GLU A 163 5.56 17.37 24.15
C GLU A 163 4.18 16.68 24.03
N LYS A 164 3.66 16.26 25.21
CA LYS A 164 2.37 15.54 25.27
C LYS A 164 1.17 16.42 24.96
N ASP A 165 1.30 17.69 25.22
CA ASP A 165 0.30 18.74 25.03
C ASP A 165 0.53 19.56 23.75
N SER A 166 1.45 19.13 22.89
CA SER A 166 1.66 19.75 21.59
C SER A 166 0.35 19.83 20.80
N PRO A 167 -0.01 20.99 20.22
CA PRO A 167 -1.23 21.14 19.42
C PRO A 167 -1.33 20.11 18.27
N GLY A 168 -0.17 19.71 17.69
CA GLY A 168 -0.05 18.71 16.65
C GLY A 168 -0.03 17.25 17.13
N ILE A 169 -0.22 16.98 18.44
CA ILE A 169 0.01 15.64 19.03
C ILE A 169 -0.78 14.52 18.35
N LYS A 170 -1.99 14.81 17.87
CA LYS A 170 -2.82 13.85 17.11
C LYS A 170 -2.08 13.30 15.91
N HIS A 171 -1.39 14.15 15.14
CA HIS A 171 -0.65 13.78 13.94
C HIS A 171 0.76 13.27 14.25
N LEU A 172 1.41 13.80 15.31
CA LEU A 172 2.73 13.35 15.77
C LEU A 172 2.76 11.88 16.18
N ARG A 173 1.63 11.32 16.64
CA ARG A 173 1.51 9.92 17.03
C ARG A 173 1.56 8.94 15.85
N PHE A 174 1.28 9.38 14.64
CA PHE A 174 1.30 8.49 13.49
C PHE A 174 2.71 7.93 13.24
N LYS A 175 2.77 6.64 12.90
CA LYS A 175 3.97 5.93 12.43
C LYS A 175 3.99 5.79 10.92
N GLN A 176 2.86 5.99 10.27
CA GLN A 176 2.61 5.88 8.84
C GLN A 176 1.64 6.99 8.44
N PHE A 177 1.78 7.48 7.22
CA PHE A 177 0.97 8.57 6.67
C PHE A 177 0.40 8.10 5.34
N ILE A 178 -0.77 7.47 5.40
CA ILE A 178 -1.36 6.77 4.25
C ILE A 178 -2.83 7.14 4.06
N PHE A 179 -3.26 7.09 2.82
CA PHE A 179 -4.66 7.17 2.42
C PHE A 179 -5.01 5.93 1.64
N ILE A 180 -6.23 5.41 1.79
CA ILE A 180 -6.65 4.15 1.17
C ILE A 180 -8.04 4.33 0.59
N ILE A 181 -8.18 3.97 -0.69
CA ILE A 181 -9.48 3.82 -1.35
C ILE A 181 -9.77 2.32 -1.44
N PHE A 182 -10.86 1.90 -0.84
CA PHE A 182 -11.41 0.55 -0.96
C PHE A 182 -12.38 0.45 -2.14
N GLU A 183 -12.71 -0.78 -2.53
CA GLU A 183 -13.70 -1.07 -3.58
C GLU A 183 -13.34 -0.49 -4.96
N ILE A 184 -12.06 -0.44 -5.27
CA ILE A 184 -11.65 -0.14 -6.64
C ILE A 184 -12.18 -1.25 -7.56
N VAL A 185 -12.99 -0.87 -8.53
CA VAL A 185 -13.48 -1.78 -9.58
C VAL A 185 -12.34 -1.99 -10.59
N ILE A 186 -11.71 -3.16 -10.51
CA ILE A 186 -10.61 -3.57 -11.42
C ILE A 186 -11.16 -4.55 -12.44
#